data_9b7878be0a6daff7c2d058c163329034
#
_entry.id   9b7878be0a6daff7c2d058c163329034
#
_cell.length_a   1.000
_cell.length_b   1.000
_cell.length_c   1.000
_cell.angle_alpha   90.00
_cell.angle_beta   90.00
_cell.angle_gamma   90.00
#
_symmetry.space_group_name_H-M   'P 1'
#
loop_
_entity.id
_entity.type
_entity.pdbx_description
1 polymer ?
#
loop_
_entity_poly.entity_id
_entity_poly.type
_entity_poly.pdbx_seq_one_letter_code
_entity_poly.pdbx_strand_id
1 'polypeptide(L)'
;MLDSLEKNGVKVVYVKDAQSLDQTYETFKQIGKVTGREHEANELVDETKHNVEKVIKSVPRHHRSQSVFMEVSSKPEIYTAGKHTFFDDMLAQLDAKNSFSNIEGWKPVDKESIIKKNPDILISTEGLSKSDYYKVIKKRDGFRQIKAVKNGRIETVDGDEISRPGPRIDEGVKQLRDAIYKR
;
A
#
# COMPACT_ATOMS: atom_id res chain seq x y z
N MET A 1 -26.53 -12.09 -7.33
CA MET A 1 -25.52 -12.71 -8.24
C MET A 1 -24.93 -13.98 -7.65
N LEU A 2 -24.42 -14.01 -6.41
CA LEU A 2 -23.87 -15.23 -5.77
C LEU A 2 -24.93 -16.32 -5.66
N ASP A 3 -26.12 -16.00 -5.11
CA ASP A 3 -27.24 -16.94 -4.97
C ASP A 3 -27.66 -17.58 -6.32
N SER A 4 -27.48 -16.86 -7.42
CA SER A 4 -27.79 -17.39 -8.77
C SER A 4 -26.75 -18.43 -9.22
N LEU A 5 -25.50 -18.28 -8.84
CA LEU A 5 -24.43 -19.26 -9.13
C LEU A 5 -24.64 -20.53 -8.31
N GLU A 6 -24.93 -20.39 -7.02
CA GLU A 6 -25.19 -21.55 -6.12
C GLU A 6 -26.42 -22.34 -6.56
N LYS A 7 -27.52 -21.67 -6.96
CA LYS A 7 -28.71 -22.32 -7.51
C LYS A 7 -28.45 -23.12 -8.78
N ASN A 8 -27.41 -22.77 -9.52
CA ASN A 8 -26.97 -23.51 -10.71
C ASN A 8 -25.87 -24.55 -10.41
N GLY A 9 -25.67 -24.92 -9.15
CA GLY A 9 -24.73 -25.96 -8.73
C GLY A 9 -23.25 -25.53 -8.73
N VAL A 10 -22.97 -24.23 -8.87
CA VAL A 10 -21.61 -23.69 -8.78
C VAL A 10 -21.23 -23.54 -7.30
N LYS A 11 -20.12 -24.16 -6.90
CA LYS A 11 -19.56 -23.95 -5.54
C LYS A 11 -18.93 -22.56 -5.49
N VAL A 12 -19.47 -21.69 -4.63
CA VAL A 12 -18.96 -20.35 -4.41
C VAL A 12 -18.16 -20.32 -3.10
N VAL A 13 -16.92 -19.83 -3.19
CA VAL A 13 -16.07 -19.59 -2.01
C VAL A 13 -15.78 -18.10 -1.94
N TYR A 14 -16.15 -17.49 -0.81
CA TYR A 14 -15.83 -16.10 -0.55
C TYR A 14 -14.49 -16.00 0.19
N VAL A 15 -13.55 -15.27 -0.40
CA VAL A 15 -12.28 -14.92 0.23
C VAL A 15 -12.33 -13.44 0.58
N LYS A 16 -12.15 -13.14 1.87
CA LYS A 16 -12.18 -11.77 2.37
C LYS A 16 -10.92 -11.02 1.93
N ASP A 17 -11.07 -9.74 1.59
CA ASP A 17 -9.92 -8.88 1.28
C ASP A 17 -8.96 -8.80 2.47
N ALA A 18 -7.69 -9.09 2.22
CA ALA A 18 -6.65 -8.99 3.22
C ALA A 18 -6.29 -7.52 3.48
N GLN A 19 -6.17 -7.17 4.76
CA GLN A 19 -5.81 -5.83 5.23
C GLN A 19 -4.42 -5.78 5.87
N SER A 20 -3.71 -6.92 5.86
CA SER A 20 -2.35 -7.05 6.38
C SER A 20 -1.57 -8.12 5.64
N LEU A 21 -0.25 -8.12 5.82
CA LEU A 21 0.64 -9.16 5.30
C LEU A 21 0.22 -10.55 5.78
N ASP A 22 -0.06 -10.70 7.07
CA ASP A 22 -0.48 -11.98 7.64
C ASP A 22 -1.80 -12.48 7.06
N GLN A 23 -2.79 -11.59 6.90
CA GLN A 23 -4.06 -11.97 6.26
C GLN A 23 -3.87 -12.36 4.80
N THR A 24 -2.91 -11.77 4.09
CA THR A 24 -2.57 -12.17 2.72
C THR A 24 -2.03 -13.60 2.68
N TYR A 25 -1.15 -13.97 3.60
CA TYR A 25 -0.64 -15.35 3.70
C TYR A 25 -1.74 -16.36 4.00
N GLU A 26 -2.67 -16.02 4.89
CA GLU A 26 -3.84 -16.87 5.16
C GLU A 26 -4.77 -17.00 3.93
N THR A 27 -4.91 -15.93 3.15
CA THR A 27 -5.65 -15.96 1.87
C THR A 27 -5.03 -16.96 0.88
N PHE A 28 -3.69 -16.96 0.75
CA PHE A 28 -3.01 -17.94 -0.13
C PHE A 28 -3.27 -19.38 0.30
N LYS A 29 -3.19 -19.67 1.60
CA LYS A 29 -3.51 -21.00 2.13
C LYS A 29 -4.97 -21.41 1.89
N GLN A 30 -5.92 -20.47 2.07
CA GLN A 30 -7.33 -20.73 1.79
C GLN A 30 -7.57 -21.08 0.32
N ILE A 31 -6.95 -20.31 -0.60
CA ILE A 31 -7.02 -20.59 -2.04
C ILE A 31 -6.40 -21.96 -2.35
N GLY A 32 -5.23 -22.27 -1.80
CA GLY A 32 -4.58 -23.57 -1.94
C GLY A 32 -5.47 -24.71 -1.53
N LYS A 33 -6.13 -24.61 -0.36
CA LYS A 33 -7.06 -25.59 0.16
C LYS A 33 -8.27 -25.81 -0.77
N VAL A 34 -8.86 -24.73 -1.25
CA VAL A 34 -10.04 -24.79 -2.13
C VAL A 34 -9.72 -25.39 -3.50
N THR A 35 -8.51 -25.15 -4.00
CA THR A 35 -8.05 -25.63 -5.31
C THR A 35 -7.33 -26.98 -5.25
N GLY A 36 -7.12 -27.56 -4.05
CA GLY A 36 -6.35 -28.80 -3.86
C GLY A 36 -4.85 -28.61 -4.09
N ARG A 37 -4.33 -27.37 -3.94
CA ARG A 37 -2.92 -26.98 -4.12
C ARG A 37 -2.31 -26.47 -2.82
N GLU A 38 -2.51 -27.20 -1.74
CA GLU A 38 -2.06 -26.79 -0.40
C GLU A 38 -0.51 -26.72 -0.30
N HIS A 39 0.15 -27.64 -0.99
CA HIS A 39 1.62 -27.68 -0.99
C HIS A 39 2.20 -26.42 -1.65
N GLU A 40 1.79 -26.10 -2.86
CA GLU A 40 2.24 -24.92 -3.61
C GLU A 40 1.88 -23.61 -2.88
N ALA A 41 0.72 -23.58 -2.23
CA ALA A 41 0.33 -22.41 -1.45
C ALA A 41 1.22 -22.20 -0.22
N ASN A 42 1.63 -23.27 0.46
CA ASN A 42 2.56 -23.18 1.59
C ASN A 42 3.94 -22.76 1.14
N GLU A 43 4.47 -23.31 0.05
CA GLU A 43 5.75 -22.87 -0.55
C GLU A 43 5.73 -21.38 -0.91
N LEU A 44 4.65 -20.92 -1.57
CA LEU A 44 4.47 -19.50 -1.89
C LEU A 44 4.47 -18.62 -0.62
N VAL A 45 3.79 -19.05 0.44
CA VAL A 45 3.76 -18.31 1.71
C VAL A 45 5.15 -18.23 2.31
N ASP A 46 5.88 -19.33 2.35
CA ASP A 46 7.23 -19.37 2.97
C ASP A 46 8.22 -18.52 2.18
N GLU A 47 8.20 -18.58 0.85
CA GLU A 47 9.02 -17.76 -0.03
C GLU A 47 8.71 -16.27 0.13
N THR A 48 7.42 -15.91 0.06
CA THR A 48 6.98 -14.52 0.16
C THR A 48 7.31 -13.93 1.53
N LYS A 49 7.07 -14.67 2.63
CA LYS A 49 7.47 -14.26 3.98
C LYS A 49 8.96 -14.01 4.09
N HIS A 50 9.76 -14.93 3.59
CA HIS A 50 11.21 -14.80 3.61
C HIS A 50 11.70 -13.54 2.87
N ASN A 51 11.12 -13.27 1.69
CA ASN A 51 11.45 -12.09 0.90
C ASN A 51 11.03 -10.79 1.61
N VAL A 52 9.81 -10.74 2.14
CA VAL A 52 9.32 -9.59 2.93
C VAL A 52 10.21 -9.35 4.15
N GLU A 53 10.56 -10.38 4.91
CA GLU A 53 11.47 -10.24 6.06
C GLU A 53 12.84 -9.68 5.67
N LYS A 54 13.39 -10.10 4.54
CA LYS A 54 14.66 -9.54 4.03
C LYS A 54 14.52 -8.04 3.78
N VAL A 55 13.41 -7.62 3.18
CA VAL A 55 13.16 -6.20 2.92
C VAL A 55 13.04 -5.42 4.23
N ILE A 56 12.26 -5.92 5.19
CA ILE A 56 12.09 -5.29 6.51
C ILE A 56 13.44 -5.18 7.24
N LYS A 57 14.24 -6.24 7.26
CA LYS A 57 15.59 -6.26 7.87
C LYS A 57 16.57 -5.29 7.19
N SER A 58 16.29 -4.87 5.96
CA SER A 58 17.10 -3.89 5.22
C SER A 58 16.77 -2.42 5.52
N VAL A 59 15.74 -2.16 6.33
CA VAL A 59 15.42 -0.80 6.81
C VAL A 59 16.58 -0.30 7.68
N PRO A 60 17.05 0.95 7.49
CA PRO A 60 18.16 1.49 8.27
C PRO A 60 17.86 1.50 9.77
N ARG A 61 18.77 0.98 10.60
CA ARG A 61 18.54 0.85 12.06
C ARG A 61 18.40 2.18 12.82
N HIS A 62 19.05 3.23 12.31
CA HIS A 62 19.07 4.55 12.93
C HIS A 62 18.47 5.57 11.98
N HIS A 63 17.15 5.60 11.88
CA HIS A 63 16.44 6.57 11.08
C HIS A 63 15.30 7.20 11.91
N ARG A 64 14.91 8.39 11.52
CA ARG A 64 13.66 8.98 12.02
C ARG A 64 12.51 8.35 11.24
N SER A 65 11.51 7.84 11.95
CA SER A 65 10.28 7.36 11.32
C SER A 65 9.65 8.46 10.47
N GLN A 66 9.45 8.18 9.19
CA GLN A 66 8.93 9.11 8.19
C GLN A 66 7.42 9.04 8.12
N SER A 67 6.76 10.21 8.02
CA SER A 67 5.33 10.26 7.74
C SER A 67 5.07 10.25 6.23
N VAL A 68 4.25 9.31 5.80
CA VAL A 68 3.97 9.04 4.38
C VAL A 68 2.50 9.35 4.08
N PHE A 69 2.27 10.11 3.01
CA PHE A 69 0.96 10.27 2.40
C PHE A 69 0.93 9.49 1.09
N MET A 70 -0.06 8.62 0.93
CA MET A 70 -0.31 7.91 -0.33
C MET A 70 -1.49 8.53 -1.06
N GLU A 71 -1.26 8.92 -2.31
CA GLU A 71 -2.30 9.36 -3.22
C GLU A 71 -2.68 8.21 -4.15
N VAL A 72 -3.88 7.67 -3.95
CA VAL A 72 -4.42 6.55 -4.74
C VAL A 72 -5.07 7.04 -6.01
N SER A 73 -5.77 8.16 -5.93
CA SER A 73 -6.31 8.89 -7.07
C SER A 73 -6.35 10.39 -6.77
N SER A 74 -6.30 11.18 -7.84
CA SER A 74 -6.35 12.65 -7.75
C SER A 74 -7.65 13.24 -8.29
N LYS A 75 -8.49 12.44 -8.95
CA LYS A 75 -9.74 12.85 -9.60
C LYS A 75 -10.83 11.81 -9.40
N PRO A 76 -12.13 12.22 -9.20
CA PRO A 76 -12.57 13.62 -9.01
C PRO A 76 -12.13 14.20 -7.66
N GLU A 77 -11.77 13.35 -6.70
CA GLU A 77 -11.30 13.68 -5.36
C GLU A 77 -9.98 13.01 -5.07
N ILE A 78 -9.22 13.54 -4.13
CA ILE A 78 -7.97 12.92 -3.69
C ILE A 78 -8.31 11.79 -2.71
N TYR A 79 -8.04 10.55 -3.08
CA TYR A 79 -8.21 9.38 -2.21
C TYR A 79 -6.89 8.96 -1.57
N THR A 80 -6.97 8.54 -0.32
CA THR A 80 -5.85 8.00 0.44
C THR A 80 -6.25 6.77 1.24
N ALA A 81 -5.24 6.06 1.73
CA ALA A 81 -5.38 4.94 2.66
C ALA A 81 -5.27 5.43 4.11
N GLY A 82 -6.28 5.14 4.92
CA GLY A 82 -6.25 5.32 6.37
C GLY A 82 -5.76 4.07 7.10
N LYS A 83 -6.06 3.97 8.39
CA LYS A 83 -5.77 2.79 9.21
C LYS A 83 -6.58 1.57 8.75
N HIS A 84 -6.11 0.39 9.14
CA HIS A 84 -6.70 -0.89 8.79
C HIS A 84 -6.81 -1.10 7.27
N THR A 85 -5.84 -0.56 6.53
CA THR A 85 -5.62 -0.88 5.12
C THR A 85 -4.32 -1.65 4.98
N PHE A 86 -4.20 -2.41 3.92
CA PHE A 86 -2.99 -3.13 3.60
C PHE A 86 -1.75 -2.21 3.51
N PHE A 87 -1.92 -1.00 2.98
CA PHE A 87 -0.86 0.01 2.94
C PHE A 87 -0.42 0.45 4.34
N ASP A 88 -1.37 0.66 5.25
CA ASP A 88 -1.08 1.05 6.63
C ASP A 88 -0.25 -0.01 7.35
N ASP A 89 -0.60 -1.29 7.15
CA ASP A 89 0.18 -2.42 7.68
C ASP A 89 1.61 -2.46 7.11
N MET A 90 1.77 -2.32 5.79
CA MET A 90 3.10 -2.29 5.18
C MET A 90 3.96 -1.13 5.70
N LEU A 91 3.40 0.05 5.90
CA LEU A 91 4.13 1.17 6.49
C LEU A 91 4.58 0.86 7.93
N ALA A 92 3.71 0.24 8.73
CA ALA A 92 4.05 -0.16 10.10
C ALA A 92 5.20 -1.18 10.12
N GLN A 93 5.17 -2.18 9.24
CA GLN A 93 6.24 -3.17 9.10
C GLN A 93 7.59 -2.53 8.67
N LEU A 94 7.54 -1.43 7.94
CA LEU A 94 8.70 -0.68 7.50
C LEU A 94 9.11 0.45 8.48
N ASP A 95 8.56 0.50 9.69
CA ASP A 95 8.80 1.57 10.69
C ASP A 95 8.55 2.98 10.13
N ALA A 96 7.53 3.11 9.29
CA ALA A 96 7.02 4.37 8.76
C ALA A 96 5.61 4.67 9.29
N LYS A 97 5.16 5.91 9.19
CA LYS A 97 3.87 6.37 9.70
C LYS A 97 2.94 6.74 8.56
N ASN A 98 1.74 6.21 8.58
CA ASN A 98 0.68 6.70 7.73
C ASN A 98 0.20 8.08 8.21
N SER A 99 0.29 9.12 7.36
CA SER A 99 -0.16 10.47 7.70
C SER A 99 -1.66 10.56 7.99
N PHE A 100 -2.43 9.60 7.49
CA PHE A 100 -3.87 9.52 7.65
C PHE A 100 -4.34 8.32 8.49
N SER A 101 -3.52 7.81 9.40
CA SER A 101 -3.90 6.76 10.36
C SER A 101 -5.07 7.12 11.30
N ASN A 102 -5.54 8.38 11.28
CA ASN A 102 -6.70 8.83 12.04
C ASN A 102 -8.05 8.61 11.34
N ILE A 103 -8.05 8.20 10.07
CA ILE A 103 -9.26 7.83 9.33
C ILE A 103 -9.24 6.32 9.05
N GLU A 104 -10.41 5.73 8.79
CA GLU A 104 -10.56 4.29 8.60
C GLU A 104 -10.73 3.93 7.12
N GLY A 105 -9.96 2.95 6.64
CA GLY A 105 -10.08 2.43 5.29
C GLY A 105 -9.69 3.45 4.22
N TRP A 106 -10.21 3.27 3.02
CA TRP A 106 -9.96 4.13 1.87
C TRP A 106 -10.95 5.29 1.87
N LYS A 107 -10.46 6.53 1.89
CA LYS A 107 -11.32 7.73 2.01
C LYS A 107 -10.83 8.88 1.13
N PRO A 108 -11.77 9.72 0.65
CA PRO A 108 -11.40 11.01 0.09
C PRO A 108 -10.90 11.95 1.18
N VAL A 109 -9.96 12.81 0.82
CA VAL A 109 -9.39 13.84 1.71
C VAL A 109 -9.23 15.16 0.95
N ASP A 110 -9.37 16.26 1.66
CA ASP A 110 -9.16 17.60 1.11
C ASP A 110 -7.67 18.02 1.14
N LYS A 111 -7.35 19.01 0.33
CA LYS A 111 -5.97 19.55 0.21
C LYS A 111 -5.49 20.17 1.52
N GLU A 112 -6.36 20.82 2.24
CA GLU A 112 -6.11 21.49 3.51
C GLU A 112 -5.67 20.49 4.58
N SER A 113 -6.34 19.35 4.64
CA SER A 113 -5.98 18.24 5.54
C SER A 113 -4.59 17.70 5.22
N ILE A 114 -4.25 17.52 3.94
CA ILE A 114 -2.91 17.05 3.52
C ILE A 114 -1.84 18.07 3.92
N ILE A 115 -2.09 19.35 3.68
CA ILE A 115 -1.18 20.44 4.06
C ILE A 115 -0.98 20.48 5.57
N LYS A 116 -2.07 20.34 6.35
CA LYS A 116 -2.03 20.33 7.81
C LYS A 116 -1.25 19.13 8.37
N LYS A 117 -1.40 17.96 7.76
CA LYS A 117 -0.63 16.75 8.13
C LYS A 117 0.85 16.90 7.83
N ASN A 118 1.20 17.69 6.82
CA ASN A 118 2.57 18.04 6.45
C ASN A 118 3.51 16.84 6.35
N PRO A 119 3.18 15.83 5.50
CA PRO A 119 3.93 14.58 5.39
C PRO A 119 5.39 14.80 4.99
N ASP A 120 6.25 13.87 5.42
CA ASP A 120 7.67 13.86 5.04
C ASP A 120 7.87 13.31 3.62
N ILE A 121 6.94 12.46 3.14
CA ILE A 121 6.98 11.85 1.80
C ILE A 121 5.56 11.84 1.19
N LEU A 122 5.48 12.16 -0.11
CA LEU A 122 4.29 11.96 -0.94
C LEU A 122 4.55 10.80 -1.91
N ILE A 123 3.63 9.84 -1.95
CA ILE A 123 3.68 8.69 -2.86
C ILE A 123 2.42 8.67 -3.71
N SER A 124 2.53 8.51 -5.03
CA SER A 124 1.41 8.27 -5.93
C SER A 124 1.42 6.84 -6.46
N THR A 125 0.22 6.27 -6.58
CA THR A 125 -0.03 4.96 -7.19
C THR A 125 -0.77 5.05 -8.52
N GLU A 126 -0.94 6.26 -9.08
CA GLU A 126 -1.71 6.51 -10.30
C GLU A 126 -0.97 6.15 -11.62
N GLY A 127 0.17 5.47 -11.56
CA GLY A 127 0.96 5.11 -12.75
C GLY A 127 1.69 6.28 -13.41
N LEU A 128 1.77 7.43 -12.76
CA LEU A 128 2.52 8.57 -13.26
C LEU A 128 4.02 8.38 -13.10
N SER A 129 4.81 8.97 -13.99
CA SER A 129 6.24 9.12 -13.72
C SER A 129 6.48 10.05 -12.52
N LYS A 130 7.58 9.84 -11.81
CA LYS A 130 7.99 10.74 -10.70
C LYS A 130 8.01 12.20 -11.13
N SER A 131 8.51 12.49 -12.34
CA SER A 131 8.56 13.83 -12.92
C SER A 131 7.16 14.43 -13.14
N ASP A 132 6.22 13.63 -13.64
CA ASP A 132 4.87 14.11 -13.92
C ASP A 132 4.07 14.30 -12.63
N TYR A 133 4.20 13.37 -11.68
CA TYR A 133 3.60 13.54 -10.36
C TYR A 133 4.13 14.82 -9.66
N TYR A 134 5.43 15.07 -9.74
CA TYR A 134 6.02 16.30 -9.21
C TYR A 134 5.43 17.56 -9.84
N LYS A 135 5.21 17.55 -11.17
CA LYS A 135 4.54 18.67 -11.87
C LYS A 135 3.10 18.87 -11.39
N VAL A 136 2.36 17.79 -11.17
CA VAL A 136 0.99 17.82 -10.62
C VAL A 136 1.00 18.42 -9.23
N ILE A 137 1.85 17.93 -8.34
CA ILE A 137 1.96 18.40 -6.96
C ILE A 137 2.32 19.90 -6.90
N LYS A 138 3.28 20.36 -7.71
CA LYS A 138 3.69 21.78 -7.73
C LYS A 138 2.61 22.76 -8.17
N LYS A 139 1.64 22.29 -8.96
CA LYS A 139 0.51 23.10 -9.43
C LYS A 139 -0.64 23.19 -8.42
N ARG A 140 -0.63 22.36 -7.37
CA ARG A 140 -1.67 22.39 -6.32
C ARG A 140 -1.40 23.54 -5.36
N ASP A 141 -2.42 24.36 -5.13
CA ASP A 141 -2.33 25.48 -4.20
C ASP A 141 -1.98 24.99 -2.78
N GLY A 142 -1.05 25.68 -2.15
CA GLY A 142 -0.58 25.39 -0.79
C GLY A 142 0.42 24.23 -0.67
N PHE A 143 0.54 23.33 -1.66
CA PHE A 143 1.40 22.13 -1.55
C PHE A 143 2.90 22.45 -1.48
N ARG A 144 3.33 23.61 -2.01
CA ARG A 144 4.73 24.04 -1.94
C ARG A 144 5.26 24.21 -0.51
N GLN A 145 4.37 24.36 0.48
CA GLN A 145 4.76 24.46 1.89
C GLN A 145 4.95 23.10 2.59
N ILE A 146 4.47 21.99 1.99
CA ILE A 146 4.61 20.65 2.54
C ILE A 146 6.09 20.24 2.56
N LYS A 147 6.53 19.61 3.66
CA LYS A 147 7.92 19.12 3.83
C LYS A 147 8.38 18.24 2.68
N ALA A 148 7.55 17.29 2.27
CA ALA A 148 7.85 16.40 1.15
C ALA A 148 8.19 17.19 -0.13
N VAL A 149 7.42 18.24 -0.43
CA VAL A 149 7.64 19.07 -1.62
C VAL A 149 8.91 19.90 -1.52
N LYS A 150 9.15 20.52 -0.36
CA LYS A 150 10.36 21.30 -0.08
C LYS A 150 11.63 20.47 -0.21
N ASN A 151 11.56 19.22 0.23
CA ASN A 151 12.71 18.31 0.28
C ASN A 151 12.82 17.42 -0.96
N GLY A 152 11.92 17.56 -1.96
CA GLY A 152 11.90 16.74 -3.17
C GLY A 152 11.54 15.26 -2.93
N ARG A 153 10.89 14.95 -1.79
CA ARG A 153 10.48 13.61 -1.39
C ARG A 153 9.10 13.27 -1.96
N ILE A 154 9.06 13.18 -3.27
CA ILE A 154 7.87 12.86 -4.07
C ILE A 154 8.21 11.64 -4.89
N GLU A 155 7.50 10.54 -4.64
CA GLU A 155 7.79 9.23 -5.21
C GLU A 155 6.56 8.66 -5.92
N THR A 156 6.78 7.69 -6.77
CA THR A 156 5.73 6.90 -7.43
C THR A 156 6.03 5.42 -7.25
N VAL A 157 5.00 4.62 -7.07
CA VAL A 157 5.08 3.18 -6.92
C VAL A 157 4.01 2.49 -7.76
N ASP A 158 4.17 1.21 -8.04
CA ASP A 158 3.15 0.44 -8.73
C ASP A 158 1.92 0.25 -7.84
N GLY A 159 0.77 0.78 -8.28
CA GLY A 159 -0.47 0.73 -7.53
C GLY A 159 -0.99 -0.70 -7.32
N ASP A 160 -0.79 -1.60 -8.28
CA ASP A 160 -1.27 -2.98 -8.17
C ASP A 160 -0.49 -3.76 -7.11
N GLU A 161 0.82 -3.56 -7.01
CA GLU A 161 1.67 -4.25 -6.03
C GLU A 161 1.48 -3.71 -4.60
N ILE A 162 1.09 -2.43 -4.47
CA ILE A 162 0.90 -1.78 -3.17
C ILE A 162 -0.54 -1.90 -2.65
N SER A 163 -1.53 -1.98 -3.53
CA SER A 163 -2.95 -1.94 -3.12
C SER A 163 -3.64 -3.29 -3.20
N ARG A 164 -3.02 -4.28 -3.85
CA ARG A 164 -3.63 -5.61 -4.05
C ARG A 164 -2.80 -6.69 -3.36
N PRO A 165 -3.33 -7.28 -2.27
CA PRO A 165 -2.67 -8.39 -1.58
C PRO A 165 -2.57 -9.61 -2.51
N GLY A 166 -1.42 -9.82 -3.13
CA GLY A 166 -1.18 -10.86 -4.12
C GLY A 166 0.23 -11.48 -4.02
N PRO A 167 0.57 -12.44 -4.90
CA PRO A 167 1.87 -13.13 -4.86
C PRO A 167 3.11 -12.23 -4.97
N ARG A 168 2.98 -11.02 -5.52
CA ARG A 168 4.07 -10.03 -5.65
C ARG A 168 4.12 -9.00 -4.51
N ILE A 169 3.55 -9.34 -3.35
CA ILE A 169 3.50 -8.46 -2.19
C ILE A 169 4.89 -8.05 -1.68
N ASP A 170 5.88 -8.92 -1.81
CA ASP A 170 7.28 -8.66 -1.46
C ASP A 170 7.90 -7.56 -2.36
N GLU A 171 7.54 -7.52 -3.64
CA GLU A 171 7.92 -6.44 -4.55
C GLU A 171 7.30 -5.12 -4.12
N GLY A 172 6.02 -5.12 -3.71
CA GLY A 172 5.33 -3.95 -3.17
C GLY A 172 6.00 -3.41 -1.90
N VAL A 173 6.29 -4.28 -0.94
CA VAL A 173 7.01 -3.90 0.29
C VAL A 173 8.40 -3.33 -0.04
N LYS A 174 9.10 -3.91 -1.02
CA LYS A 174 10.40 -3.41 -1.49
C LYS A 174 10.29 -2.03 -2.12
N GLN A 175 9.30 -1.79 -2.99
CA GLN A 175 9.08 -0.48 -3.60
C GLN A 175 8.81 0.58 -2.52
N LEU A 176 7.96 0.29 -1.54
CA LEU A 176 7.71 1.20 -0.41
C LEU A 176 8.99 1.49 0.38
N ARG A 177 9.74 0.45 0.75
CA ARG A 177 11.01 0.62 1.45
C ARG A 177 11.95 1.53 0.67
N ASP A 178 12.06 1.32 -0.64
CA ASP A 178 12.92 2.13 -1.50
C ASP A 178 12.43 3.59 -1.60
N ALA A 179 11.14 3.80 -1.77
CA ALA A 179 10.53 5.14 -1.78
C ALA A 179 10.74 5.89 -0.45
N ILE A 180 10.75 5.17 0.68
CA ILE A 180 10.89 5.76 2.01
C ILE A 180 12.36 6.00 2.39
N TYR A 181 13.27 5.08 2.06
CA TYR A 181 14.62 5.06 2.63
C TYR A 181 15.77 5.22 1.63
N LYS A 182 15.57 5.00 0.33
CA LYS A 182 16.59 5.33 -0.67
C LYS A 182 16.58 6.83 -0.95
N ARG A 183 17.74 7.43 -0.90
CA ARG A 183 17.96 8.85 -1.26
C ARG A 183 18.62 8.97 -2.62
#